data_c4ae9f08d1839de53b7e829e56e7c00c
#
_entry.id   c4ae9f08d1839de53b7e829e56e7c00c
#
_cell.length_a   1.000
_cell.length_b   1.000
_cell.length_c   1.000
_cell.angle_alpha   90.00
_cell.angle_beta   90.00
_cell.angle_gamma   90.00
#
_symmetry.space_group_name_H-M   'P 1'
#
loop_
_entity.id
_entity.type
_entity.pdbx_description
1 polymer ?
#
loop_
_entity_poly.entity_id
_entity_poly.type
_entity_poly.pdbx_seq_one_letter_code
_entity_poly.pdbx_strand_id
1 'polypeptide(L)'
;MKSVESLTDLLRVLGEPTRLRLLTALNHGELSVREITQVTGLSQPRVSRHLKLLCEARILKRTRDQNEVYYRTTIDDDRRALVQEVLGNLPLGDRLATRDRERLTAILDARQARAEELLTHMGVKPLGPTEIEEVGTAVESLLRAHLPERQVGVQLGDLLDIGTGTGSMLGLLAARSRRAVAIDQSREMRLVARATVLSQGLANCTVQAGDMYDLSFPEGHFDIVTMDRVLGTANDPTEAVREAARVIRDTGHLLIVETAGPTTDDAKLAECIGDAGLALLDLRRTARGTAIVVIATRPPQPQSQAA
;
A
#
# COMPACT_ATOMS: atom_id res chain seq x y z
N MET A 1 1.67 -12.33 -21.07
CA MET A 1 2.69 -12.49 -22.16
C MET A 1 2.01 -12.92 -23.44
N LYS A 2 2.29 -12.25 -24.57
CA LYS A 2 1.51 -12.51 -25.81
C LYS A 2 2.32 -13.19 -26.93
N SER A 3 3.64 -13.46 -26.76
CA SER A 3 4.48 -14.13 -27.76
C SER A 3 5.67 -14.85 -27.13
N VAL A 4 6.21 -15.84 -27.85
CA VAL A 4 7.45 -16.56 -27.49
C VAL A 4 8.64 -15.61 -27.40
N GLU A 5 8.71 -14.60 -28.26
CA GLU A 5 9.75 -13.58 -28.27
C GLU A 5 9.74 -12.77 -26.96
N SER A 6 8.54 -12.31 -26.51
CA SER A 6 8.42 -11.55 -25.25
C SER A 6 8.79 -12.40 -24.02
N LEU A 7 8.55 -13.72 -24.05
CA LEU A 7 9.01 -14.65 -23.02
C LEU A 7 10.53 -14.80 -23.05
N THR A 8 11.09 -14.98 -24.24
CA THR A 8 12.55 -15.15 -24.42
C THR A 8 13.30 -13.93 -23.93
N ASP A 9 12.82 -12.72 -24.22
CA ASP A 9 13.43 -11.47 -23.75
C ASP A 9 13.34 -11.35 -22.23
N LEU A 10 12.22 -11.73 -21.63
CA LEU A 10 12.07 -11.75 -20.17
C LEU A 10 13.07 -12.75 -19.54
N LEU A 11 13.19 -13.95 -20.07
CA LEU A 11 14.14 -14.97 -19.59
C LEU A 11 15.60 -14.50 -19.75
N ARG A 12 15.96 -13.82 -20.85
CA ARG A 12 17.28 -13.21 -21.03
C ARG A 12 17.57 -12.14 -19.98
N VAL A 13 16.57 -11.34 -19.63
CA VAL A 13 16.71 -10.35 -18.58
C VAL A 13 16.87 -11.02 -17.22
N LEU A 14 16.14 -12.08 -16.90
CA LEU A 14 16.26 -12.82 -15.64
C LEU A 14 17.56 -13.63 -15.55
N GLY A 15 18.09 -14.17 -16.65
CA GLY A 15 19.25 -15.05 -16.72
C GLY A 15 20.60 -14.38 -16.39
N GLU A 16 20.66 -13.52 -15.37
CA GLU A 16 21.90 -12.88 -14.90
C GLU A 16 21.93 -12.82 -13.36
N PRO A 17 22.98 -13.35 -12.72
CA PRO A 17 23.03 -13.51 -11.26
C PRO A 17 22.78 -12.22 -10.47
N THR A 18 23.33 -11.08 -10.91
CA THR A 18 23.13 -9.81 -10.22
C THR A 18 21.65 -9.40 -10.24
N ARG A 19 20.96 -9.60 -11.36
CA ARG A 19 19.53 -9.25 -11.46
C ARG A 19 18.66 -10.14 -10.58
N LEU A 20 18.96 -11.42 -10.48
CA LEU A 20 18.27 -12.32 -9.55
C LEU A 20 18.46 -11.88 -8.10
N ARG A 21 19.67 -11.52 -7.69
CA ARG A 21 19.96 -10.98 -6.35
C ARG A 21 19.16 -9.68 -6.06
N LEU A 22 19.10 -8.76 -7.04
CA LEU A 22 18.31 -7.53 -6.91
C LEU A 22 16.82 -7.84 -6.74
N LEU A 23 16.29 -8.77 -7.53
CA LEU A 23 14.89 -9.16 -7.47
C LEU A 23 14.56 -9.88 -6.15
N THR A 24 15.45 -10.74 -5.65
CA THR A 24 15.31 -11.37 -4.33
C THR A 24 15.19 -10.33 -3.22
N ALA A 25 16.05 -9.32 -3.21
CA ALA A 25 15.97 -8.24 -2.23
C ALA A 25 14.66 -7.45 -2.33
N LEU A 26 14.23 -7.12 -3.56
CA LEU A 26 13.02 -6.34 -3.83
C LEU A 26 11.70 -7.15 -3.69
N ASN A 27 11.80 -8.46 -3.49
CA ASN A 27 10.64 -9.32 -3.27
C ASN A 27 9.99 -9.10 -1.88
N HIS A 28 10.70 -8.47 -0.96
CA HIS A 28 10.21 -8.13 0.37
C HIS A 28 9.49 -6.78 0.43
N GLY A 29 9.68 -5.92 -0.57
CA GLY A 29 9.09 -4.58 -0.62
C GLY A 29 9.95 -3.60 -1.37
N GLU A 30 9.63 -2.31 -1.28
CA GLU A 30 10.41 -1.28 -1.95
C GLU A 30 11.70 -0.94 -1.19
N LEU A 31 12.81 -0.82 -1.95
CA LEU A 31 14.11 -0.41 -1.45
C LEU A 31 14.65 0.77 -2.25
N SER A 32 15.39 1.65 -1.58
CA SER A 32 16.15 2.72 -2.23
C SER A 32 17.42 2.16 -2.93
N VAL A 33 17.95 2.91 -3.89
CA VAL A 33 19.23 2.54 -4.54
C VAL A 33 20.35 2.32 -3.52
N ARG A 34 20.39 3.17 -2.49
CA ARG A 34 21.37 3.06 -1.41
C ARG A 34 21.25 1.72 -0.67
N GLU A 35 20.04 1.34 -0.28
CA GLU A 35 19.78 0.07 0.42
C GLU A 35 20.09 -1.13 -0.46
N ILE A 36 19.68 -1.10 -1.73
CA ILE A 36 19.99 -2.16 -2.71
C ILE A 36 21.51 -2.32 -2.85
N THR A 37 22.26 -1.21 -2.86
CA THR A 37 23.72 -1.22 -2.89
C THR A 37 24.30 -1.85 -1.60
N GLN A 38 23.74 -1.55 -0.45
CA GLN A 38 24.13 -2.14 0.84
C GLN A 38 23.83 -3.65 0.89
N VAL A 39 22.63 -4.08 0.47
CA VAL A 39 22.24 -5.50 0.41
C VAL A 39 23.19 -6.28 -0.48
N THR A 40 23.38 -5.84 -1.71
CA THR A 40 24.16 -6.60 -2.70
C THR A 40 25.68 -6.47 -2.55
N GLY A 41 26.15 -5.40 -1.87
CA GLY A 41 27.56 -5.03 -1.78
C GLY A 41 28.18 -4.63 -3.11
N LEU A 42 27.38 -4.30 -4.10
CA LEU A 42 27.82 -3.85 -5.42
C LEU A 42 27.95 -2.33 -5.46
N SER A 43 28.76 -1.82 -6.40
CA SER A 43 28.85 -0.37 -6.60
C SER A 43 27.55 0.21 -7.16
N GLN A 44 27.22 1.44 -6.75
CA GLN A 44 25.98 2.13 -7.19
C GLN A 44 25.86 2.20 -8.74
N PRO A 45 26.89 2.47 -9.53
CA PRO A 45 26.77 2.46 -11.00
C PRO A 45 26.36 1.10 -11.55
N ARG A 46 26.91 0.00 -10.97
CA ARG A 46 26.54 -1.36 -11.37
C ARG A 46 25.10 -1.68 -11.01
N VAL A 47 24.67 -1.37 -9.79
CA VAL A 47 23.27 -1.51 -9.34
C VAL A 47 22.33 -0.72 -10.26
N SER A 48 22.61 0.57 -10.49
CA SER A 48 21.76 1.44 -11.32
C SER A 48 21.60 0.93 -12.76
N ARG A 49 22.67 0.36 -13.36
CA ARG A 49 22.60 -0.24 -14.69
C ARG A 49 21.63 -1.42 -14.75
N HIS A 50 21.72 -2.33 -13.76
CA HIS A 50 20.82 -3.50 -13.71
C HIS A 50 19.38 -3.10 -13.38
N LEU A 51 19.17 -2.15 -12.48
CA LEU A 51 17.84 -1.61 -12.17
C LEU A 51 17.17 -0.98 -13.40
N LYS A 52 17.95 -0.24 -14.22
CA LYS A 52 17.46 0.34 -15.47
C LYS A 52 16.95 -0.77 -16.43
N LEU A 53 17.73 -1.83 -16.64
CA LEU A 53 17.34 -2.95 -17.51
C LEU A 53 16.08 -3.67 -17.00
N LEU A 54 15.96 -3.86 -15.68
CA LEU A 54 14.77 -4.45 -15.07
C LEU A 54 13.53 -3.55 -15.20
N CYS A 55 13.69 -2.22 -15.14
CA CYS A 55 12.61 -1.27 -15.40
C CYS A 55 12.18 -1.26 -16.88
N GLU A 56 13.13 -1.27 -17.82
CA GLU A 56 12.87 -1.35 -19.26
C GLU A 56 12.10 -2.64 -19.61
N ALA A 57 12.45 -3.74 -18.95
CA ALA A 57 11.74 -5.01 -19.05
C ALA A 57 10.38 -5.04 -18.31
N ARG A 58 9.98 -3.94 -17.67
CA ARG A 58 8.76 -3.83 -16.86
C ARG A 58 8.66 -4.85 -15.71
N ILE A 59 9.80 -5.31 -15.20
CA ILE A 59 9.89 -6.17 -14.01
C ILE A 59 9.91 -5.32 -12.75
N LEU A 60 10.56 -4.15 -12.81
CA LEU A 60 10.58 -3.18 -11.73
C LEU A 60 9.87 -1.89 -12.12
N LYS A 61 9.30 -1.25 -11.10
CA LYS A 61 8.83 0.13 -11.14
C LYS A 61 9.69 0.96 -10.20
N ARG A 62 10.01 2.18 -10.63
CA ARG A 62 10.67 3.18 -9.78
C ARG A 62 9.67 4.23 -9.32
N THR A 63 9.81 4.68 -8.10
CA THR A 63 9.05 5.80 -7.51
C THR A 63 10.06 6.78 -6.94
N ARG A 64 9.87 8.07 -7.21
CA ARG A 64 10.70 9.12 -6.62
C ARG A 64 9.96 9.73 -5.44
N ASP A 65 10.65 9.84 -4.32
CA ASP A 65 10.18 10.56 -3.15
C ASP A 65 11.27 11.56 -2.73
N GLN A 66 11.02 12.82 -3.05
CA GLN A 66 12.00 13.91 -2.90
C GLN A 66 13.34 13.58 -3.58
N ASN A 67 14.41 13.41 -2.80
CA ASN A 67 15.77 13.14 -3.27
C ASN A 67 16.10 11.63 -3.35
N GLU A 68 15.19 10.77 -2.94
CA GLU A 68 15.39 9.32 -2.96
C GLU A 68 14.59 8.67 -4.10
N VAL A 69 15.15 7.60 -4.65
CA VAL A 69 14.50 6.78 -5.67
C VAL A 69 14.37 5.38 -5.13
N TYR A 70 13.12 4.94 -5.03
CA TYR A 70 12.75 3.60 -4.59
C TYR A 70 12.41 2.72 -5.77
N TYR A 71 12.72 1.44 -5.64
CA TYR A 71 12.41 0.40 -6.61
C TYR A 71 11.61 -0.70 -5.96
N ARG A 72 10.66 -1.25 -6.70
CA ARG A 72 9.86 -2.42 -6.31
C ARG A 72 9.53 -3.28 -7.51
N THR A 73 9.14 -4.52 -7.28
CA THR A 73 8.63 -5.40 -8.33
C THR A 73 7.30 -4.86 -8.90
N THR A 74 7.09 -5.00 -10.21
CA THR A 74 5.80 -4.68 -10.83
C THR A 74 4.78 -5.77 -10.52
N ILE A 75 3.48 -5.39 -10.59
CA ILE A 75 2.35 -6.25 -10.25
C ILE A 75 1.60 -6.68 -11.52
N ASP A 76 2.29 -6.69 -12.65
CA ASP A 76 1.74 -7.29 -13.88
C ASP A 76 1.68 -8.81 -13.68
N ASP A 77 0.48 -9.37 -13.58
CA ASP A 77 0.21 -10.73 -13.12
C ASP A 77 1.02 -11.81 -13.85
N ASP A 78 1.09 -11.74 -15.19
CA ASP A 78 1.81 -12.72 -16.00
C ASP A 78 3.33 -12.74 -15.75
N ARG A 79 3.93 -11.56 -15.53
CA ARG A 79 5.38 -11.43 -15.31
C ARG A 79 5.74 -11.72 -13.86
N ARG A 80 4.88 -11.30 -12.94
CA ARG A 80 5.06 -11.56 -11.52
C ARG A 80 5.10 -13.05 -11.24
N ALA A 81 4.15 -13.83 -11.77
CA ALA A 81 4.10 -15.26 -11.59
C ALA A 81 5.41 -15.94 -12.02
N LEU A 82 5.92 -15.59 -13.21
CA LEU A 82 7.19 -16.13 -13.69
C LEU A 82 8.39 -15.70 -12.83
N VAL A 83 8.44 -14.43 -12.41
CA VAL A 83 9.52 -13.95 -11.53
C VAL A 83 9.49 -14.68 -10.19
N GLN A 84 8.32 -14.86 -9.58
CA GLN A 84 8.16 -15.60 -8.33
C GLN A 84 8.61 -17.08 -8.48
N GLU A 85 8.23 -17.72 -9.57
CA GLU A 85 8.65 -19.10 -9.85
C GLU A 85 10.17 -19.21 -9.98
N VAL A 86 10.80 -18.28 -10.72
CA VAL A 86 12.27 -18.25 -10.86
C VAL A 86 12.94 -18.00 -9.51
N LEU A 87 12.44 -17.05 -8.70
CA LEU A 87 13.01 -16.75 -7.39
C LEU A 87 12.81 -17.88 -6.39
N GLY A 88 11.67 -18.60 -6.45
CA GLY A 88 11.37 -19.76 -5.60
C GLY A 88 12.30 -20.96 -5.87
N ASN A 89 12.89 -21.04 -7.07
CA ASN A 89 13.86 -22.07 -7.44
C ASN A 89 15.33 -21.70 -7.18
N LEU A 90 15.60 -20.55 -6.55
CA LEU A 90 16.98 -20.19 -6.19
C LEU A 90 17.52 -21.08 -5.06
N PRO A 91 18.79 -21.54 -5.14
CA PRO A 91 19.36 -22.40 -4.13
C PRO A 91 19.48 -21.66 -2.79
N LEU A 92 18.81 -22.20 -1.75
CA LEU A 92 18.79 -21.59 -0.41
C LEU A 92 20.17 -21.52 0.25
N GLY A 93 21.11 -22.42 -0.13
CA GLY A 93 22.47 -22.50 0.42
C GLY A 93 23.52 -21.67 -0.31
N ASP A 94 23.15 -20.87 -1.32
CA ASP A 94 24.12 -20.01 -2.01
C ASP A 94 24.71 -18.94 -1.05
N ARG A 95 26.05 -18.86 -1.02
CA ARG A 95 26.78 -17.95 -0.11
C ARG A 95 26.43 -16.48 -0.32
N LEU A 96 26.24 -16.07 -1.57
CA LEU A 96 25.89 -14.67 -1.90
C LEU A 96 24.45 -14.37 -1.48
N ALA A 97 23.52 -15.31 -1.77
CA ALA A 97 22.14 -15.17 -1.34
C ALA A 97 21.99 -15.12 0.19
N THR A 98 22.75 -15.92 0.92
CA THR A 98 22.78 -15.88 2.40
C THR A 98 23.27 -14.55 2.92
N ARG A 99 24.41 -14.05 2.38
CA ARG A 99 24.97 -12.74 2.77
C ARG A 99 24.02 -11.58 2.42
N ASP A 100 23.35 -11.63 1.29
CA ASP A 100 22.38 -10.61 0.90
C ASP A 100 21.17 -10.62 1.84
N ARG A 101 20.72 -11.79 2.26
CA ARG A 101 19.63 -11.93 3.23
C ARG A 101 19.99 -11.36 4.61
N GLU A 102 21.21 -11.66 5.11
CA GLU A 102 21.70 -11.09 6.37
C GLU A 102 21.75 -9.55 6.32
N ARG A 103 22.23 -8.99 5.21
CA ARG A 103 22.28 -7.54 5.02
C ARG A 103 20.90 -6.91 4.87
N LEU A 104 19.98 -7.61 4.22
CA LEU A 104 18.60 -7.17 4.13
C LEU A 104 17.94 -7.13 5.51
N THR A 105 18.13 -8.16 6.33
CA THR A 105 17.65 -8.18 7.72
C THR A 105 18.19 -6.98 8.50
N ALA A 106 19.48 -6.68 8.39
CA ALA A 106 20.05 -5.50 9.05
C ALA A 106 19.43 -4.17 8.57
N ILE A 107 19.02 -4.07 7.31
CA ILE A 107 18.29 -2.90 6.78
C ILE A 107 16.87 -2.85 7.34
N LEU A 108 16.19 -3.98 7.46
CA LEU A 108 14.87 -4.08 8.10
C LEU A 108 14.93 -3.55 9.53
N ASP A 109 15.88 -4.05 10.32
CA ASP A 109 16.09 -3.65 11.71
C ASP A 109 16.41 -2.15 11.83
N ALA A 110 17.28 -1.63 10.95
CA ALA A 110 17.62 -0.21 10.93
C ALA A 110 16.43 0.68 10.56
N ARG A 111 15.57 0.26 9.61
CA ARG A 111 14.33 0.98 9.28
C ARG A 111 13.36 0.97 10.43
N GLN A 112 13.19 -0.17 11.09
CA GLN A 112 12.31 -0.30 12.23
C GLN A 112 12.76 0.60 13.39
N ALA A 113 14.03 0.55 13.77
CA ALA A 113 14.59 1.41 14.80
C ALA A 113 14.42 2.92 14.46
N ARG A 114 14.62 3.28 13.18
CA ARG A 114 14.41 4.65 12.73
C ARG A 114 12.94 5.07 12.77
N ALA A 115 12.02 4.18 12.44
CA ALA A 115 10.58 4.43 12.54
C ALA A 115 10.15 4.69 14.00
N GLU A 116 10.62 3.88 14.95
CA GLU A 116 10.34 4.03 16.37
C GLU A 116 10.90 5.36 16.93
N GLU A 117 12.12 5.74 16.51
CA GLU A 117 12.72 7.03 16.88
C GLU A 117 11.88 8.21 16.34
N LEU A 118 11.43 8.15 15.09
CA LEU A 118 10.60 9.17 14.47
C LEU A 118 9.25 9.30 15.20
N LEU A 119 8.56 8.20 15.47
CA LEU A 119 7.30 8.19 16.19
C LEU A 119 7.45 8.80 17.59
N THR A 120 8.52 8.43 18.30
CA THR A 120 8.84 9.00 19.63
C THR A 120 9.07 10.49 19.53
N HIS A 121 9.85 10.96 18.55
CA HIS A 121 10.13 12.38 18.36
C HIS A 121 8.88 13.19 18.02
N MET A 122 7.98 12.64 17.23
CA MET A 122 6.71 13.27 16.84
C MET A 122 5.64 13.16 17.92
N GLY A 123 5.88 12.42 19.01
CA GLY A 123 4.87 12.15 20.04
C GLY A 123 3.69 11.30 19.54
N VAL A 124 3.87 10.57 18.43
CA VAL A 124 2.84 9.71 17.85
C VAL A 124 2.93 8.32 18.48
N LYS A 125 1.84 7.90 19.12
CA LYS A 125 1.73 6.55 19.67
C LYS A 125 1.10 5.62 18.62
N PRO A 126 1.80 4.57 18.18
CA PRO A 126 1.20 3.55 17.32
C PRO A 126 0.02 2.88 18.03
N LEU A 127 -0.90 2.35 17.24
CA LEU A 127 -1.96 1.50 17.77
C LEU A 127 -1.38 0.29 18.48
N GLY A 128 -1.94 -0.02 19.65
CA GLY A 128 -1.62 -1.25 20.34
C GLY A 128 -2.18 -2.48 19.60
N PRO A 129 -1.63 -3.69 19.89
CA PRO A 129 -2.11 -4.93 19.24
C PRO A 129 -3.62 -5.13 19.35
N THR A 130 -4.20 -4.86 20.52
CA THR A 130 -5.65 -4.99 20.78
C THR A 130 -6.46 -3.98 19.96
N GLU A 131 -5.98 -2.75 19.79
CA GLU A 131 -6.67 -1.74 18.98
C GLU A 131 -6.64 -2.13 17.48
N ILE A 132 -5.50 -2.64 16.99
CA ILE A 132 -5.37 -3.15 15.62
C ILE A 132 -6.33 -4.32 15.40
N GLU A 133 -6.42 -5.25 16.34
CA GLU A 133 -7.33 -6.41 16.28
C GLU A 133 -8.81 -5.97 16.27
N GLU A 134 -9.21 -5.04 17.12
CA GLU A 134 -10.58 -4.52 17.17
C GLU A 134 -10.96 -3.79 15.88
N VAL A 135 -10.09 -2.91 15.38
CA VAL A 135 -10.30 -2.22 14.08
C VAL A 135 -10.35 -3.23 12.96
N GLY A 136 -9.41 -4.18 12.92
CA GLY A 136 -9.38 -5.25 11.91
C GLY A 136 -10.66 -6.09 11.91
N THR A 137 -11.19 -6.44 13.08
CA THR A 137 -12.46 -7.18 13.22
C THR A 137 -13.65 -6.37 12.68
N ALA A 138 -13.72 -5.09 13.01
CA ALA A 138 -14.78 -4.21 12.51
C ALA A 138 -14.69 -4.02 10.98
N VAL A 139 -13.50 -3.75 10.46
CA VAL A 139 -13.25 -3.65 9.02
C VAL A 139 -13.62 -4.94 8.29
N GLU A 140 -13.16 -6.09 8.77
CA GLU A 140 -13.48 -7.39 8.15
C GLU A 140 -14.99 -7.67 8.16
N SER A 141 -15.66 -7.33 9.25
CA SER A 141 -17.12 -7.49 9.37
C SER A 141 -17.87 -6.63 8.35
N LEU A 142 -17.44 -5.37 8.12
CA LEU A 142 -18.03 -4.46 7.12
C LEU A 142 -17.75 -4.96 5.70
N LEU A 143 -16.52 -5.36 5.42
CA LEU A 143 -16.16 -5.88 4.09
C LEU A 143 -16.96 -7.13 3.74
N ARG A 144 -17.14 -8.06 4.69
CA ARG A 144 -17.95 -9.27 4.48
C ARG A 144 -19.42 -8.97 4.24
N ALA A 145 -19.97 -7.94 4.91
CA ALA A 145 -21.37 -7.58 4.78
C ALA A 145 -21.70 -6.89 3.44
N HIS A 146 -20.75 -6.13 2.91
CA HIS A 146 -21.03 -5.21 1.80
C HIS A 146 -20.27 -5.51 0.50
N LEU A 147 -19.21 -6.32 0.54
CA LEU A 147 -18.54 -6.74 -0.69
C LEU A 147 -19.15 -8.05 -1.22
N PRO A 148 -19.26 -8.22 -2.56
CA PRO A 148 -19.71 -9.46 -3.16
C PRO A 148 -18.88 -10.66 -2.70
N GLU A 149 -19.49 -11.83 -2.51
CA GLU A 149 -18.82 -13.06 -2.05
C GLU A 149 -17.54 -13.42 -2.85
N ARG A 150 -17.48 -13.05 -4.12
CA ARG A 150 -16.30 -13.23 -4.98
C ARG A 150 -15.10 -12.42 -4.53
N GLN A 151 -15.28 -11.37 -3.73
CA GLN A 151 -14.23 -10.52 -3.18
C GLN A 151 -13.89 -10.89 -1.71
N VAL A 152 -14.79 -11.59 -1.02
CA VAL A 152 -14.59 -12.05 0.35
C VAL A 152 -13.67 -13.27 0.35
N GLY A 153 -12.39 -13.06 0.25
CA GLY A 153 -11.39 -14.12 0.41
C GLY A 153 -10.25 -14.13 -0.58
N VAL A 154 -10.31 -13.42 -1.69
CA VAL A 154 -9.28 -13.52 -2.73
C VAL A 154 -8.62 -12.21 -3.11
N GLN A 155 -9.30 -11.12 -3.36
CA GLN A 155 -8.62 -9.85 -3.66
C GLN A 155 -9.55 -8.63 -3.58
N LEU A 156 -9.17 -7.67 -2.77
CA LEU A 156 -9.86 -6.38 -2.64
C LEU A 156 -9.64 -5.44 -3.83
N GLY A 157 -8.97 -5.89 -4.90
CA GLY A 157 -8.63 -5.05 -6.04
C GLY A 157 -7.50 -4.06 -5.74
N ASP A 158 -7.60 -2.86 -6.32
CA ASP A 158 -6.63 -1.78 -6.10
C ASP A 158 -7.01 -0.96 -4.87
N LEU A 159 -6.09 -0.87 -3.90
CA LEU A 159 -6.24 -0.15 -2.63
C LEU A 159 -5.49 1.19 -2.70
N LEU A 160 -6.14 2.26 -2.23
CA LEU A 160 -5.51 3.53 -1.88
C LEU A 160 -5.67 3.77 -0.37
N ASP A 161 -4.59 4.05 0.32
CA ASP A 161 -4.58 4.44 1.73
C ASP A 161 -4.16 5.91 1.86
N ILE A 162 -5.10 6.78 2.19
CA ILE A 162 -4.93 8.23 2.27
C ILE A 162 -4.54 8.62 3.69
N GLY A 163 -3.43 9.37 3.84
CA GLY A 163 -2.89 9.71 5.15
C GLY A 163 -2.42 8.46 5.90
N THR A 164 -1.63 7.62 5.23
CA THR A 164 -1.27 6.27 5.70
C THR A 164 -0.63 6.22 7.09
N GLY A 165 -0.03 7.32 7.55
CA GLY A 165 0.58 7.40 8.86
C GLY A 165 1.57 6.27 9.14
N THR A 166 1.24 5.43 10.13
CA THR A 166 2.06 4.26 10.50
C THR A 166 1.91 3.06 9.55
N GLY A 167 1.00 3.11 8.58
CA GLY A 167 0.69 2.00 7.69
C GLY A 167 -0.22 0.93 8.29
N SER A 168 -1.02 1.28 9.30
CA SER A 168 -1.91 0.34 9.99
C SER A 168 -2.90 -0.33 9.04
N MET A 169 -3.56 0.46 8.17
CA MET A 169 -4.52 -0.07 7.19
C MET A 169 -3.85 -0.91 6.10
N LEU A 170 -2.61 -0.57 5.72
CA LEU A 170 -1.83 -1.43 4.82
C LEU A 170 -1.58 -2.80 5.43
N GLY A 171 -1.21 -2.86 6.70
CA GLY A 171 -1.03 -4.12 7.43
C GLY A 171 -2.27 -5.01 7.43
N LEU A 172 -3.46 -4.40 7.50
CA LEU A 172 -4.73 -5.13 7.51
C LEU A 172 -5.18 -5.58 6.11
N LEU A 173 -4.99 -4.76 5.07
CA LEU A 173 -5.68 -4.92 3.79
C LEU A 173 -4.76 -5.23 2.61
N ALA A 174 -3.50 -4.83 2.64
CA ALA A 174 -2.64 -4.90 1.47
C ALA A 174 -2.34 -6.34 1.02
N ALA A 175 -2.19 -7.29 1.94
CA ALA A 175 -1.96 -8.69 1.58
C ALA A 175 -3.12 -9.30 0.75
N ARG A 176 -4.33 -8.76 0.90
CA ARG A 176 -5.54 -9.16 0.16
C ARG A 176 -5.82 -8.28 -1.05
N SER A 177 -5.03 -7.26 -1.26
CA SER A 177 -5.18 -6.33 -2.39
C SER A 177 -4.32 -6.77 -3.56
N ARG A 178 -4.78 -6.52 -4.77
CA ARG A 178 -3.98 -6.71 -5.97
C ARG A 178 -2.77 -5.78 -5.95
N ARG A 179 -3.00 -4.54 -5.60
CA ARG A 179 -2.01 -3.47 -5.47
C ARG A 179 -2.46 -2.51 -4.38
N ALA A 180 -1.53 -2.04 -3.56
CA ALA A 180 -1.78 -0.99 -2.58
C ALA A 180 -0.90 0.24 -2.87
N VAL A 181 -1.50 1.41 -2.82
CA VAL A 181 -0.82 2.69 -2.86
C VAL A 181 -1.14 3.42 -1.56
N ALA A 182 -0.11 3.88 -0.87
CA ALA A 182 -0.23 4.66 0.34
C ALA A 182 0.30 6.06 0.10
N ILE A 183 -0.42 7.07 0.55
CA ILE A 183 0.01 8.45 0.47
C ILE A 183 0.02 9.11 1.84
N ASP A 184 0.98 10.00 2.05
CA ASP A 184 1.04 10.88 3.21
C ASP A 184 1.81 12.15 2.86
N GLN A 185 1.42 13.30 3.44
CA GLN A 185 2.15 14.54 3.27
C GLN A 185 3.45 14.55 4.07
N SER A 186 3.46 13.96 5.28
CA SER A 186 4.63 13.89 6.14
C SER A 186 5.67 12.92 5.58
N ARG A 187 6.89 13.43 5.38
CA ARG A 187 8.04 12.58 5.00
C ARG A 187 8.35 11.54 6.07
N GLU A 188 8.25 11.94 7.33
CA GLU A 188 8.49 11.09 8.50
C GLU A 188 7.50 9.94 8.53
N MET A 189 6.20 10.20 8.32
CA MET A 189 5.17 9.16 8.26
C MET A 189 5.39 8.21 7.08
N ARG A 190 5.80 8.72 5.92
CA ARG A 190 6.15 7.85 4.79
C ARG A 190 7.35 6.93 5.09
N LEU A 191 8.35 7.39 5.86
CA LEU A 191 9.45 6.52 6.31
C LEU A 191 8.95 5.44 7.27
N VAL A 192 8.06 5.78 8.19
CA VAL A 192 7.41 4.82 9.11
C VAL A 192 6.58 3.80 8.33
N ALA A 193 5.70 4.25 7.43
CA ALA A 193 4.89 3.36 6.60
C ALA A 193 5.75 2.40 5.74
N ARG A 194 6.87 2.88 5.18
CA ARG A 194 7.83 2.02 4.46
C ARG A 194 8.49 0.97 5.35
N ALA A 195 8.75 1.29 6.61
CA ALA A 195 9.26 0.31 7.57
C ALA A 195 8.20 -0.78 7.82
N THR A 196 6.95 -0.40 8.05
CA THR A 196 5.82 -1.33 8.21
C THR A 196 5.63 -2.22 6.97
N VAL A 197 5.59 -1.64 5.78
CA VAL A 197 5.45 -2.38 4.51
C VAL A 197 6.56 -3.41 4.33
N LEU A 198 7.80 -3.02 4.62
CA LEU A 198 8.96 -3.88 4.43
C LEU A 198 9.03 -4.98 5.50
N SER A 199 8.76 -4.67 6.77
CA SER A 199 8.77 -5.65 7.87
C SER A 199 7.69 -6.72 7.72
N GLN A 200 6.55 -6.36 7.11
CA GLN A 200 5.45 -7.29 6.85
C GLN A 200 5.54 -7.97 5.46
N GLY A 201 6.58 -7.69 4.68
CA GLY A 201 6.78 -8.29 3.35
C GLY A 201 5.70 -7.93 2.32
N LEU A 202 5.10 -6.73 2.43
CA LEU A 202 4.02 -6.28 1.54
C LEU A 202 4.58 -5.76 0.21
N ALA A 203 5.09 -6.65 -0.62
CA ALA A 203 5.75 -6.33 -1.89
C ALA A 203 4.84 -5.66 -2.93
N ASN A 204 3.50 -5.72 -2.74
CA ASN A 204 2.50 -5.07 -3.59
C ASN A 204 2.19 -3.62 -3.19
N CYS A 205 2.86 -3.08 -2.16
CA CYS A 205 2.66 -1.72 -1.67
C CYS A 205 3.62 -0.73 -2.31
N THR A 206 3.15 0.51 -2.47
CA THR A 206 3.96 1.69 -2.82
C THR A 206 3.61 2.81 -1.85
N VAL A 207 4.62 3.44 -1.24
CA VAL A 207 4.42 4.62 -0.40
C VAL A 207 4.97 5.85 -1.12
N GLN A 208 4.16 6.91 -1.23
CA GLN A 208 4.55 8.13 -1.94
C GLN A 208 3.99 9.39 -1.27
N ALA A 209 4.54 10.55 -1.62
CA ALA A 209 3.97 11.82 -1.20
C ALA A 209 2.62 12.04 -1.88
N GLY A 210 1.66 12.59 -1.14
CA GLY A 210 0.35 12.94 -1.69
C GLY A 210 -0.41 13.86 -0.75
N ASP A 211 -1.28 14.68 -1.32
CA ASP A 211 -2.22 15.54 -0.63
C ASP A 211 -3.61 14.91 -0.70
N MET A 212 -4.32 14.82 0.43
CA MET A 212 -5.68 14.27 0.47
C MET A 212 -6.70 15.15 -0.25
N TYR A 213 -6.38 16.42 -0.52
CA TYR A 213 -7.22 17.37 -1.23
C TYR A 213 -6.93 17.46 -2.74
N ASP A 214 -5.80 16.88 -3.20
CA ASP A 214 -5.38 16.87 -4.60
C ASP A 214 -4.67 15.55 -4.93
N LEU A 215 -5.46 14.51 -5.14
CA LEU A 215 -4.97 13.18 -5.42
C LEU A 215 -4.51 13.05 -6.88
N SER A 216 -3.24 12.81 -7.11
CA SER A 216 -2.64 12.63 -8.44
C SER A 216 -3.06 11.32 -9.13
N PHE A 217 -4.34 10.92 -8.97
CA PHE A 217 -4.93 9.73 -9.58
C PHE A 217 -6.15 10.09 -10.41
N PRO A 218 -6.42 9.37 -11.51
CA PRO A 218 -7.62 9.58 -12.29
C PRO A 218 -8.88 9.18 -11.52
N GLU A 219 -10.01 9.70 -11.97
CA GLU A 219 -11.32 9.29 -11.47
C GLU A 219 -11.54 7.78 -11.64
N GLY A 220 -12.23 7.14 -10.68
CA GLY A 220 -12.59 5.74 -10.77
C GLY A 220 -11.40 4.78 -10.84
N HIS A 221 -10.33 5.04 -10.11
CA HIS A 221 -9.09 4.28 -10.22
C HIS A 221 -8.97 3.12 -9.22
N PHE A 222 -9.54 3.26 -8.02
CA PHE A 222 -9.39 2.33 -6.91
C PHE A 222 -10.68 1.58 -6.59
N ASP A 223 -10.54 0.31 -6.18
CA ASP A 223 -11.66 -0.52 -5.72
C ASP A 223 -11.97 -0.25 -4.24
N ILE A 224 -10.92 -0.01 -3.44
CA ILE A 224 -11.01 0.35 -2.03
C ILE A 224 -10.16 1.59 -1.78
N VAL A 225 -10.73 2.56 -1.06
CA VAL A 225 -9.99 3.70 -0.52
C VAL A 225 -10.13 3.67 1.00
N THR A 226 -9.04 3.92 1.73
CA THR A 226 -9.03 3.97 3.18
C THR A 226 -8.56 5.32 3.69
N MET A 227 -9.15 5.78 4.79
CA MET A 227 -8.76 6.97 5.55
C MET A 227 -8.78 6.59 7.05
N ASP A 228 -7.59 6.46 7.66
CA ASP A 228 -7.46 6.05 9.06
C ASP A 228 -6.99 7.23 9.92
N ARG A 229 -7.90 7.79 10.73
CA ARG A 229 -7.65 8.94 11.64
C ARG A 229 -7.11 10.18 10.93
N VAL A 230 -7.60 10.44 9.74
CA VAL A 230 -7.19 11.56 8.90
C VAL A 230 -8.13 12.72 9.02
N LEU A 231 -9.44 12.46 9.12
CA LEU A 231 -10.47 13.49 9.11
C LEU A 231 -10.41 14.39 10.33
N GLY A 232 -10.01 13.85 11.50
CA GLY A 232 -9.81 14.62 12.71
C GLY A 232 -8.69 15.67 12.63
N THR A 233 -7.80 15.56 11.66
CA THR A 233 -6.70 16.51 11.40
C THR A 233 -6.90 17.33 10.12
N ALA A 234 -7.95 17.02 9.34
CA ALA A 234 -8.26 17.71 8.11
C ALA A 234 -8.84 19.10 8.36
N ASN A 235 -8.39 20.09 7.58
CA ASN A 235 -8.97 21.45 7.62
C ASN A 235 -10.40 21.45 7.06
N ASP A 236 -10.66 20.66 6.02
CA ASP A 236 -11.98 20.43 5.42
C ASP A 236 -12.18 18.92 5.21
N PRO A 237 -12.78 18.21 6.20
CA PRO A 237 -13.05 16.78 6.10
C PRO A 237 -13.93 16.42 4.90
N THR A 238 -14.92 17.25 4.58
CA THR A 238 -15.85 16.98 3.46
C THR A 238 -15.14 17.04 2.12
N GLU A 239 -14.24 18.00 1.92
CA GLU A 239 -13.45 18.08 0.70
C GLU A 239 -12.48 16.90 0.56
N ALA A 240 -11.84 16.49 1.66
CA ALA A 240 -10.98 15.30 1.66
C ALA A 240 -11.76 14.02 1.28
N VAL A 241 -12.97 13.85 1.83
CA VAL A 241 -13.85 12.72 1.48
C VAL A 241 -14.35 12.82 0.03
N ARG A 242 -14.64 14.03 -0.48
CA ARG A 242 -15.06 14.25 -1.88
C ARG A 242 -13.94 13.88 -2.85
N GLU A 243 -12.71 14.25 -2.55
CA GLU A 243 -11.56 13.88 -3.38
C GLU A 243 -11.28 12.36 -3.33
N ALA A 244 -11.45 11.73 -2.15
CA ALA A 244 -11.44 10.28 -2.03
C ALA A 244 -12.54 9.63 -2.88
N ALA A 245 -13.76 10.17 -2.86
CA ALA A 245 -14.90 9.71 -3.67
C ALA A 245 -14.61 9.79 -5.16
N ARG A 246 -13.91 10.82 -5.63
CA ARG A 246 -13.56 10.98 -7.05
C ARG A 246 -12.72 9.80 -7.56
N VAL A 247 -11.78 9.31 -6.78
CA VAL A 247 -10.87 8.25 -7.21
C VAL A 247 -11.40 6.83 -6.99
N ILE A 248 -12.53 6.67 -6.31
CA ILE A 248 -13.21 5.39 -6.11
C ILE A 248 -13.96 5.01 -7.39
N ARG A 249 -13.90 3.74 -7.81
CA ARG A 249 -14.70 3.17 -8.88
C ARG A 249 -16.20 3.18 -8.52
N ASP A 250 -17.06 3.10 -9.51
CA ASP A 250 -18.53 3.08 -9.29
C ASP A 250 -18.97 1.91 -8.39
N THR A 251 -18.24 0.79 -8.42
CA THR A 251 -18.48 -0.38 -7.56
C THR A 251 -17.52 -0.44 -6.37
N GLY A 252 -16.72 0.61 -6.18
CA GLY A 252 -15.72 0.66 -5.12
C GLY A 252 -16.26 1.19 -3.80
N HIS A 253 -15.44 1.10 -2.76
CA HIS A 253 -15.84 1.46 -1.40
C HIS A 253 -14.81 2.35 -0.72
N LEU A 254 -15.32 3.26 0.10
CA LEU A 254 -14.54 4.04 1.06
C LEU A 254 -14.66 3.41 2.45
N LEU A 255 -13.54 3.16 3.09
CA LEU A 255 -13.45 2.78 4.49
C LEU A 255 -12.85 3.93 5.28
N ILE A 256 -13.56 4.41 6.28
CA ILE A 256 -13.07 5.44 7.20
C ILE A 256 -12.96 4.82 8.58
N VAL A 257 -11.82 5.03 9.23
CA VAL A 257 -11.60 4.70 10.64
C VAL A 257 -11.29 5.99 11.36
N GLU A 258 -12.09 6.33 12.39
CA GLU A 258 -11.85 7.51 13.19
C GLU A 258 -11.88 7.18 14.68
N THR A 259 -11.15 7.97 15.46
CA THR A 259 -11.20 7.86 16.93
C THR A 259 -12.55 8.36 17.42
N ALA A 260 -13.25 7.53 18.18
CA ALA A 260 -14.51 7.93 18.81
C ALA A 260 -14.24 8.95 19.93
N GLY A 261 -14.94 10.08 19.89
CA GLY A 261 -14.74 11.16 20.87
C GLY A 261 -15.80 12.25 20.77
N PRO A 262 -15.69 13.29 21.60
CA PRO A 262 -16.69 14.36 21.64
C PRO A 262 -16.81 15.16 20.34
N THR A 263 -15.74 15.16 19.53
CA THR A 263 -15.68 15.90 18.25
C THR A 263 -16.03 15.05 17.05
N THR A 264 -15.97 13.72 17.20
CA THR A 264 -16.25 12.75 16.14
C THR A 264 -17.38 11.85 16.60
N ASP A 265 -18.58 12.12 16.12
CA ASP A 265 -19.78 11.30 16.34
C ASP A 265 -20.29 10.71 15.01
N ASP A 266 -21.15 9.70 15.12
CA ASP A 266 -21.69 8.98 13.99
C ASP A 266 -22.47 9.88 13.03
N ALA A 267 -23.19 10.90 13.57
CA ALA A 267 -24.03 11.80 12.78
C ALA A 267 -23.17 12.75 11.93
N LYS A 268 -22.14 13.35 12.51
CA LYS A 268 -21.21 14.23 11.77
C LYS A 268 -20.44 13.49 10.68
N LEU A 269 -20.05 12.25 10.96
CA LEU A 269 -19.35 11.44 9.97
C LEU A 269 -20.28 11.05 8.82
N ALA A 270 -21.54 10.70 9.13
CA ALA A 270 -22.58 10.41 8.12
C ALA A 270 -22.90 11.66 7.27
N GLU A 271 -23.02 12.84 7.89
CA GLU A 271 -23.23 14.12 7.19
C GLU A 271 -22.06 14.43 6.26
N CYS A 272 -20.81 14.35 6.74
CA CYS A 272 -19.61 14.55 5.94
C CYS A 272 -19.56 13.64 4.71
N ILE A 273 -19.89 12.36 4.86
CA ILE A 273 -19.93 11.37 3.78
C ILE A 273 -21.03 11.73 2.78
N GLY A 274 -22.24 12.09 3.25
CA GLY A 274 -23.36 12.50 2.41
C GLY A 274 -23.06 13.76 1.60
N ASP A 275 -22.48 14.79 2.24
CA ASP A 275 -22.10 16.06 1.60
C ASP A 275 -20.97 15.88 0.57
N ALA A 276 -20.16 14.85 0.74
CA ALA A 276 -19.14 14.44 -0.23
C ALA A 276 -19.72 13.65 -1.41
N GLY A 277 -21.01 13.37 -1.44
CA GLY A 277 -21.71 12.67 -2.53
C GLY A 277 -21.64 11.14 -2.46
N LEU A 278 -21.33 10.59 -1.28
CA LEU A 278 -21.28 9.14 -1.05
C LEU A 278 -22.53 8.67 -0.26
N ALA A 279 -22.90 7.41 -0.45
CA ALA A 279 -23.92 6.74 0.34
C ALA A 279 -23.22 5.95 1.48
N LEU A 280 -23.57 6.27 2.71
CA LEU A 280 -23.20 5.49 3.86
C LEU A 280 -23.90 4.12 3.81
N LEU A 281 -23.13 3.03 3.82
CA LEU A 281 -23.69 1.67 3.81
C LEU A 281 -23.84 1.11 5.23
N ASP A 282 -22.83 1.25 6.06
CA ASP A 282 -22.83 0.73 7.44
C ASP A 282 -21.79 1.46 8.29
N LEU A 283 -22.00 1.42 9.60
CA LEU A 283 -21.12 2.00 10.60
C LEU A 283 -21.01 1.07 11.79
N ARG A 284 -19.79 0.85 12.27
CA ARG A 284 -19.52 0.01 13.44
C ARG A 284 -18.58 0.68 14.41
N ARG A 285 -18.82 0.47 15.68
CA ARG A 285 -17.88 0.84 16.75
C ARG A 285 -17.05 -0.38 17.13
N THR A 286 -15.78 -0.16 17.44
CA THR A 286 -14.93 -1.21 18.01
C THR A 286 -15.48 -1.69 19.35
N ALA A 287 -15.09 -2.87 19.81
CA ALA A 287 -15.66 -3.50 21.00
C ALA A 287 -15.57 -2.61 22.27
N ARG A 288 -14.48 -1.86 22.41
CA ARG A 288 -14.30 -0.87 23.51
C ARG A 288 -14.87 0.51 23.19
N GLY A 289 -15.44 0.71 22.00
CA GLY A 289 -15.99 1.99 21.57
C GLY A 289 -14.95 3.07 21.33
N THR A 290 -13.67 2.72 21.17
CA THR A 290 -12.56 3.67 20.99
C THR A 290 -12.41 4.17 19.56
N ALA A 291 -12.95 3.42 18.58
CA ALA A 291 -12.96 3.82 17.18
C ALA A 291 -14.32 3.56 16.53
N ILE A 292 -14.61 4.36 15.51
CA ILE A 292 -15.73 4.25 14.59
C ILE A 292 -15.15 3.79 13.24
N VAL A 293 -15.74 2.74 12.67
CA VAL A 293 -15.36 2.22 11.34
C VAL A 293 -16.57 2.32 10.43
N VAL A 294 -16.40 2.93 9.29
CA VAL A 294 -17.48 3.22 8.34
C VAL A 294 -17.14 2.63 6.99
N ILE A 295 -18.16 2.13 6.28
CA ILE A 295 -18.10 1.80 4.86
C ILE A 295 -19.13 2.62 4.08
N ALA A 296 -18.67 3.24 2.99
CA ALA A 296 -19.49 4.02 2.07
C ALA A 296 -19.19 3.67 0.62
N THR A 297 -20.08 4.01 -0.29
CA THR A 297 -19.92 3.77 -1.72
C THR A 297 -20.48 4.93 -2.53
N ARG A 298 -20.16 4.99 -3.82
CA ARG A 298 -20.87 5.90 -4.73
C ARG A 298 -22.33 5.48 -4.84
N PRO A 299 -23.28 6.42 -4.78
CA PRO A 299 -24.66 6.08 -5.07
C PRO A 299 -24.78 5.57 -6.51
N PRO A 300 -25.64 4.57 -6.77
CA PRO A 300 -25.86 4.09 -8.12
C PRO A 300 -26.29 5.25 -9.02
N GLN A 301 -25.59 5.44 -10.14
CA GLN A 301 -25.99 6.44 -11.12
C GLN A 301 -27.38 6.07 -11.64
N PRO A 302 -28.33 7.02 -11.74
CA PRO A 302 -29.62 6.75 -12.39
C PRO A 302 -29.28 6.26 -13.80
N GLN A 303 -29.74 5.03 -14.12
CA GLN A 303 -29.61 4.52 -15.48
C GLN A 303 -30.22 5.56 -16.43
N SER A 304 -29.38 6.16 -17.25
CA SER A 304 -29.83 6.99 -18.35
C SER A 304 -30.79 6.11 -19.18
N GLN A 305 -32.09 6.35 -19.02
CA GLN A 305 -33.09 5.78 -19.93
C GLN A 305 -32.72 6.30 -21.31
N ALA A 306 -32.06 5.44 -22.10
CA ALA A 306 -31.84 5.69 -23.50
C ALA A 306 -33.23 5.73 -24.14
N ALA A 307 -33.65 6.95 -24.54
CA ALA A 307 -34.80 7.20 -25.33
C ALA A 307 -34.55 6.78 -26.79
#